data_67e17a669562e77b4beb9f8697c926ab
#
_entry.id   67e17a669562e77b4beb9f8697c926ab
#
_cell.length_a   1.000
_cell.length_b   1.000
_cell.length_c   1.000
_cell.angle_alpha   90.00
_cell.angle_beta   90.00
_cell.angle_gamma   90.00
#
_symmetry.space_group_name_H-M   'P 1'
#
loop_
_entity.id
_entity.type
_entity.pdbx_description
1 polymer ?
#
loop_
_entity_poly.entity_id
_entity_poly.type
_entity_poly.pdbx_seq_one_letter_code
_entity_poly.pdbx_strand_id
1 'polypeptide(L)'
;MKIEMAFDAWPVALFWVLMACNTLCLLVYAAQVGNWIKRLSKPQNTKQPAFIAADATPQITAVIPCRNEAKNLPHLLQDLARQTQPVEVLVIDDHSTDATHQIAEAAGVNVILSPGQGKKAALRQAHEKVRTPWMATLDADVRIGDDWAQSMIRCIQENKERAETPQAILGTVCIQPQLHSAWERFQALEYACLMAWIEGGVMSRSLAMGSGANSVYQTSTYPADQLNEERASGDDAYALLAIKQRHGTIVWNSDSNAVAMTHSASTWPELWHQRARWASKTTDGSDGETQKVGWTVAAVHLMLLVVIITSAGFGKLGLTGMLALYGFKTIIDQRLIRTAAKRYALPCRRADLFGFTWRYSLLVWGSWFHLLLGQVKWKERPL
;
A
#
# COMPACT_ATOMS: atom_id res chain seq x y z
N MET A 1 22.36 48.75 -25.34
CA MET A 1 22.94 47.53 -25.94
C MET A 1 23.39 46.47 -24.91
N LYS A 2 24.18 46.73 -23.88
CA LYS A 2 24.57 45.72 -22.87
C LYS A 2 23.43 45.29 -21.92
N ILE A 3 22.47 46.15 -21.62
CA ILE A 3 21.34 45.83 -20.72
C ILE A 3 20.26 45.02 -21.44
N GLU A 4 19.99 45.29 -22.73
CA GLU A 4 19.06 44.53 -23.54
C GLU A 4 19.53 43.08 -23.78
N MET A 5 20.82 42.86 -24.07
CA MET A 5 21.39 41.50 -24.17
C MET A 5 21.34 40.71 -22.87
N ALA A 6 21.34 41.38 -21.71
CA ALA A 6 21.17 40.69 -20.43
C ALA A 6 19.71 40.23 -20.21
N PHE A 7 18.71 40.99 -20.63
CA PHE A 7 17.30 40.61 -20.52
C PHE A 7 16.93 39.40 -21.40
N ASP A 8 17.53 39.26 -22.58
CA ASP A 8 17.29 38.09 -23.49
C ASP A 8 17.96 36.81 -23.00
N ALA A 9 19.01 36.90 -22.17
CA ALA A 9 19.69 35.73 -21.64
C ALA A 9 18.99 35.04 -20.46
N TRP A 10 18.19 35.80 -19.67
CA TRP A 10 17.53 35.29 -18.47
C TRP A 10 16.55 34.12 -18.73
N PRO A 11 15.67 34.13 -19.76
CA PRO A 11 14.79 33.03 -20.01
C PRO A 11 15.53 31.74 -20.34
N VAL A 12 16.62 31.83 -21.11
CA VAL A 12 17.44 30.68 -21.49
C VAL A 12 18.18 30.10 -20.27
N ALA A 13 18.73 30.95 -19.41
CA ALA A 13 19.36 30.54 -18.18
C ALA A 13 18.35 29.84 -17.23
N LEU A 14 17.16 30.42 -17.07
CA LEU A 14 16.07 29.82 -16.28
C LEU A 14 15.67 28.43 -16.82
N PHE A 15 15.54 28.29 -18.14
CA PHE A 15 15.27 27.00 -18.75
C PHE A 15 16.30 25.93 -18.36
N TRP A 16 17.58 26.25 -18.48
CA TRP A 16 18.64 25.28 -18.14
C TRP A 16 18.69 24.96 -16.65
N VAL A 17 18.40 25.92 -15.77
CA VAL A 17 18.26 25.66 -14.33
C VAL A 17 17.10 24.71 -14.06
N LEU A 18 15.94 24.93 -14.66
CA LEU A 18 14.77 24.03 -14.52
C LEU A 18 15.08 22.63 -15.03
N MET A 19 15.76 22.50 -16.18
CA MET A 19 16.18 21.22 -16.73
C MET A 19 17.16 20.51 -15.80
N ALA A 20 18.15 21.20 -15.26
CA ALA A 20 19.12 20.63 -14.32
C ALA A 20 18.46 20.14 -13.03
N CYS A 21 17.57 20.95 -12.43
CA CYS A 21 16.82 20.56 -11.23
C CYS A 21 15.95 19.32 -11.47
N ASN A 22 15.22 19.29 -12.59
CA ASN A 22 14.43 18.12 -12.96
C ASN A 22 15.29 16.87 -13.17
N THR A 23 16.38 16.99 -13.90
CA THR A 23 17.32 15.89 -14.14
C THR A 23 17.85 15.34 -12.81
N LEU A 24 18.24 16.22 -11.89
CA LEU A 24 18.70 15.80 -10.56
C LEU A 24 17.60 15.03 -9.78
N CYS A 25 16.37 15.52 -9.75
CA CYS A 25 15.25 14.83 -9.13
C CYS A 25 15.02 13.45 -9.76
N LEU A 26 15.08 13.35 -11.09
CA LEU A 26 14.92 12.08 -11.80
C LEU A 26 16.09 11.11 -11.56
N LEU A 27 17.32 11.60 -11.38
CA LEU A 27 18.45 10.75 -11.01
C LEU A 27 18.31 10.19 -9.59
N VAL A 28 17.85 11.01 -8.63
CA VAL A 28 17.55 10.54 -7.27
C VAL A 28 16.44 9.48 -7.30
N TYR A 29 15.37 9.74 -8.07
CA TYR A 29 14.29 8.77 -8.26
C TYR A 29 14.78 7.48 -8.91
N ALA A 30 15.61 7.56 -9.96
CA ALA A 30 16.19 6.40 -10.62
C ALA A 30 17.06 5.56 -9.67
N ALA A 31 17.84 6.20 -8.81
CA ALA A 31 18.66 5.53 -7.81
C ALA A 31 17.79 4.81 -6.77
N GLN A 32 16.70 5.42 -6.31
CA GLN A 32 15.75 4.79 -5.40
C GLN A 32 15.09 3.57 -6.05
N VAL A 33 14.54 3.73 -7.25
CA VAL A 33 13.93 2.62 -8.01
C VAL A 33 14.93 1.48 -8.25
N GLY A 34 16.18 1.81 -8.61
CA GLY A 34 17.26 0.83 -8.77
C GLY A 34 17.53 0.04 -7.49
N ASN A 35 17.56 0.73 -6.35
CA ASN A 35 17.71 0.08 -5.04
C ASN A 35 16.55 -0.84 -4.68
N TRP A 36 15.30 -0.45 -4.98
CA TRP A 36 14.14 -1.30 -4.74
C TRP A 36 14.17 -2.56 -5.61
N ILE A 37 14.47 -2.43 -6.90
CA ILE A 37 14.62 -3.57 -7.82
C ILE A 37 15.70 -4.52 -7.31
N LYS A 38 16.85 -4.00 -6.84
CA LYS A 38 17.93 -4.80 -6.26
C LYS A 38 17.49 -5.55 -4.99
N ARG A 39 16.70 -4.92 -4.12
CA ARG A 39 16.18 -5.55 -2.91
C ARG A 39 15.22 -6.70 -3.23
N LEU A 40 14.32 -6.51 -4.21
CA LEU A 40 13.39 -7.53 -4.68
C LEU A 40 14.07 -8.71 -5.40
N SER A 41 15.24 -8.48 -6.00
CA SER A 41 15.99 -9.51 -6.73
C SER A 41 16.76 -10.46 -5.83
N LYS A 42 16.79 -10.23 -4.52
CA LYS A 42 17.40 -11.18 -3.57
C LYS A 42 16.60 -12.48 -3.59
N PRO A 43 17.29 -13.65 -3.71
CA PRO A 43 16.60 -14.92 -3.71
C PRO A 43 15.80 -15.06 -2.42
N GLN A 44 14.53 -15.36 -2.57
CA GLN A 44 13.73 -15.81 -1.45
C GLN A 44 14.16 -17.22 -1.13
N ASN A 45 14.39 -17.48 0.15
CA ASN A 45 14.71 -18.82 0.60
C ASN A 45 13.41 -19.65 0.61
N THR A 46 12.92 -19.96 -0.59
CA THR A 46 11.77 -20.84 -0.79
C THR A 46 12.23 -22.28 -0.56
N LYS A 47 12.41 -22.66 0.69
CA LYS A 47 12.36 -24.08 1.05
C LYS A 47 10.96 -24.55 0.61
N GLN A 48 10.92 -25.74 -0.02
CA GLN A 48 9.63 -26.39 -0.29
C GLN A 48 8.82 -26.40 1.02
N PRO A 49 7.55 -26.00 0.96
CA PRO A 49 6.73 -25.87 2.16
C PRO A 49 6.69 -27.23 2.89
N ALA A 50 7.22 -27.27 4.11
CA ALA A 50 6.96 -28.39 4.99
C ALA A 50 5.44 -28.48 5.17
N PHE A 51 4.89 -29.66 5.01
CA PHE A 51 3.48 -29.91 5.29
C PHE A 51 3.27 -29.66 6.80
N ILE A 52 2.46 -28.66 7.12
CA ILE A 52 2.02 -28.45 8.49
C ILE A 52 0.69 -29.19 8.61
N ALA A 53 0.67 -30.20 9.48
CA ALA A 53 -0.60 -30.85 9.81
C ALA A 53 -1.58 -29.80 10.35
N ALA A 54 -2.85 -29.90 9.96
CA ALA A 54 -3.87 -29.04 10.50
C ALA A 54 -3.92 -29.18 12.03
N ASP A 55 -3.64 -28.11 12.74
CA ASP A 55 -3.87 -28.07 14.19
C ASP A 55 -5.38 -27.90 14.38
N ALA A 56 -5.99 -28.67 15.27
CA ALA A 56 -7.41 -28.53 15.58
C ALA A 56 -7.74 -27.21 16.30
N THR A 57 -6.72 -26.57 16.87
CA THR A 57 -6.86 -25.33 17.65
C THR A 57 -6.50 -24.11 16.80
N PRO A 58 -7.41 -23.15 16.63
CA PRO A 58 -7.09 -21.91 15.92
C PRO A 58 -5.90 -21.18 16.54
N GLN A 59 -4.93 -20.82 15.71
CA GLN A 59 -3.76 -20.04 16.13
C GLN A 59 -3.89 -18.56 15.76
N ILE A 60 -4.81 -18.23 14.87
CA ILE A 60 -5.05 -16.89 14.34
C ILE A 60 -6.52 -16.51 14.58
N THR A 61 -6.76 -15.31 15.11
CA THR A 61 -8.07 -14.67 15.05
C THR A 61 -8.04 -13.60 13.94
N ALA A 62 -8.88 -13.76 12.93
CA ALA A 62 -9.12 -12.76 11.89
C ALA A 62 -10.06 -11.68 12.42
N VAL A 63 -9.55 -10.49 12.65
CA VAL A 63 -10.28 -9.30 13.08
C VAL A 63 -10.67 -8.49 11.85
N ILE A 64 -11.97 -8.25 11.68
CA ILE A 64 -12.57 -7.60 10.52
C ILE A 64 -13.35 -6.38 10.97
N PRO A 65 -12.73 -5.18 11.02
CA PRO A 65 -13.47 -3.94 11.29
C PRO A 65 -14.36 -3.61 10.09
N CYS A 66 -15.66 -3.47 10.31
CA CYS A 66 -16.66 -3.27 9.28
C CYS A 66 -17.43 -1.98 9.48
N ARG A 67 -17.76 -1.28 8.40
CA ARG A 67 -18.78 -0.23 8.35
C ARG A 67 -19.41 -0.19 6.96
N ASN A 68 -20.69 -0.54 6.88
CA ASN A 68 -21.45 -0.57 5.63
C ASN A 68 -20.78 -1.46 4.56
N GLU A 69 -20.54 -2.73 4.92
CA GLU A 69 -19.87 -3.74 4.08
C GLU A 69 -20.79 -4.93 3.74
N ALA A 70 -22.10 -4.73 3.75
CA ALA A 70 -23.07 -5.80 3.46
C ALA A 70 -22.83 -6.53 2.13
N LYS A 71 -22.20 -5.87 1.15
CA LYS A 71 -21.87 -6.46 -0.15
C LYS A 71 -20.61 -7.31 -0.13
N ASN A 72 -19.60 -6.92 0.65
CA ASN A 72 -18.26 -7.50 0.59
C ASN A 72 -18.04 -8.55 1.68
N LEU A 73 -18.49 -8.27 2.90
CA LEU A 73 -18.29 -9.12 4.06
C LEU A 73 -18.67 -10.60 3.85
N PRO A 74 -19.82 -10.95 3.21
CA PRO A 74 -20.18 -12.36 2.98
C PRO A 74 -19.11 -13.15 2.25
N HIS A 75 -18.42 -12.52 1.31
CA HIS A 75 -17.39 -13.18 0.51
C HIS A 75 -16.13 -13.50 1.33
N LEU A 76 -15.69 -12.55 2.17
CA LEU A 76 -14.55 -12.77 3.06
C LEU A 76 -14.88 -13.82 4.13
N LEU A 77 -16.08 -13.79 4.72
CA LEU A 77 -16.51 -14.80 5.68
C LEU A 77 -16.55 -16.21 5.06
N GLN A 78 -16.99 -16.33 3.80
CA GLN A 78 -16.93 -17.57 3.05
C GLN A 78 -15.49 -18.05 2.81
N ASP A 79 -14.56 -17.15 2.49
CA ASP A 79 -13.15 -17.49 2.30
C ASP A 79 -12.51 -17.96 3.63
N LEU A 80 -12.85 -17.31 4.75
CA LEU A 80 -12.38 -17.71 6.07
C LEU A 80 -12.95 -19.06 6.53
N ALA A 81 -14.19 -19.37 6.19
CA ALA A 81 -14.79 -20.67 6.50
C ALA A 81 -14.17 -21.84 5.72
N ARG A 82 -13.51 -21.56 4.59
CA ARG A 82 -12.83 -22.58 3.76
C ARG A 82 -11.35 -22.78 4.06
N GLN A 83 -10.81 -22.05 5.05
CA GLN A 83 -9.38 -22.13 5.36
C GLN A 83 -8.96 -23.58 5.73
N THR A 84 -7.84 -24.04 5.16
CA THR A 84 -7.24 -25.34 5.48
C THR A 84 -6.71 -25.45 6.90
N GLN A 85 -6.40 -24.30 7.53
CA GLN A 85 -6.11 -24.17 8.95
C GLN A 85 -7.23 -23.39 9.62
N PRO A 86 -7.75 -23.85 10.79
CA PRO A 86 -8.85 -23.14 11.45
C PRO A 86 -8.47 -21.74 11.88
N VAL A 87 -9.37 -20.79 11.66
CA VAL A 87 -9.24 -19.39 11.99
C VAL A 87 -10.45 -18.97 12.83
N GLU A 88 -10.21 -18.36 13.98
CA GLU A 88 -11.29 -17.64 14.67
C GLU A 88 -11.64 -16.37 13.91
N VAL A 89 -12.91 -16.01 13.86
CA VAL A 89 -13.37 -14.80 13.18
C VAL A 89 -14.03 -13.87 14.19
N LEU A 90 -13.58 -12.62 14.23
CA LEU A 90 -14.14 -11.56 15.06
C LEU A 90 -14.46 -10.35 14.19
N VAL A 91 -15.73 -10.09 13.97
CA VAL A 91 -16.23 -8.91 13.27
C VAL A 91 -16.47 -7.79 14.27
N ILE A 92 -15.94 -6.60 13.99
CA ILE A 92 -16.20 -5.40 14.77
C ILE A 92 -17.04 -4.44 13.92
N ASP A 93 -18.30 -4.33 14.23
CA ASP A 93 -19.22 -3.41 13.55
C ASP A 93 -19.05 -1.97 14.05
N ASP A 94 -18.52 -1.09 13.20
CA ASP A 94 -18.36 0.33 13.49
C ASP A 94 -19.64 1.11 13.11
N HIS A 95 -20.75 0.77 13.76
CA HIS A 95 -22.04 1.44 13.60
C HIS A 95 -22.54 1.44 12.14
N SER A 96 -22.61 0.27 11.52
CA SER A 96 -23.18 0.09 10.18
C SER A 96 -24.68 0.46 10.18
N THR A 97 -25.12 1.02 9.07
CA THR A 97 -26.52 1.40 8.83
C THR A 97 -27.18 0.50 7.79
N ASP A 98 -26.42 -0.43 7.21
CA ASP A 98 -26.89 -1.47 6.30
C ASP A 98 -26.99 -2.84 7.00
N ALA A 99 -27.15 -3.92 6.23
CA ALA A 99 -27.29 -5.27 6.77
C ALA A 99 -25.96 -5.92 7.24
N THR A 100 -24.85 -5.16 7.39
CA THR A 100 -23.54 -5.72 7.75
C THR A 100 -23.56 -6.54 9.04
N HIS A 101 -24.18 -6.00 10.09
CA HIS A 101 -24.29 -6.66 11.40
C HIS A 101 -25.04 -7.99 11.31
N GLN A 102 -26.25 -7.96 10.70
CA GLN A 102 -27.09 -9.15 10.54
C GLN A 102 -26.41 -10.25 9.69
N ILE A 103 -25.64 -9.84 8.70
CA ILE A 103 -24.86 -10.78 7.85
C ILE A 103 -23.80 -11.50 8.69
N ALA A 104 -23.08 -10.79 9.55
CA ALA A 104 -22.07 -11.40 10.42
C ALA A 104 -22.71 -12.35 11.45
N GLU A 105 -23.82 -11.97 12.06
CA GLU A 105 -24.58 -12.85 12.98
C GLU A 105 -25.10 -14.10 12.26
N ALA A 106 -25.67 -13.95 11.07
CA ALA A 106 -26.19 -15.07 10.28
C ALA A 106 -25.10 -16.05 9.84
N ALA A 107 -23.86 -15.57 9.68
CA ALA A 107 -22.70 -16.43 9.39
C ALA A 107 -22.18 -17.21 10.62
N GLY A 108 -22.75 -16.99 11.80
CA GLY A 108 -22.37 -17.66 13.04
C GLY A 108 -20.99 -17.28 13.58
N VAL A 109 -20.41 -16.14 13.16
CA VAL A 109 -19.15 -15.63 13.66
C VAL A 109 -19.34 -14.69 14.86
N ASN A 110 -18.28 -14.51 15.67
CA ASN A 110 -18.34 -13.54 16.74
C ASN A 110 -18.45 -12.12 16.18
N VAL A 111 -19.48 -11.40 16.59
CA VAL A 111 -19.70 -10.00 16.19
C VAL A 111 -19.85 -9.14 17.45
N ILE A 112 -19.18 -7.99 17.45
CA ILE A 112 -19.32 -6.99 18.52
C ILE A 112 -19.48 -5.60 17.92
N LEU A 113 -20.26 -4.76 18.61
CA LEU A 113 -20.39 -3.35 18.25
C LEU A 113 -19.18 -2.58 18.78
N SER A 114 -18.57 -1.72 17.96
CA SER A 114 -17.46 -0.87 18.40
C SER A 114 -17.90 0.11 19.50
N PRO A 115 -17.16 0.27 20.60
CA PRO A 115 -17.51 1.23 21.65
C PRO A 115 -17.28 2.68 21.23
N GLY A 116 -16.41 2.89 20.25
CA GLY A 116 -16.04 4.19 19.68
C GLY A 116 -16.35 4.25 18.20
N GLN A 117 -15.79 5.26 17.56
CA GLN A 117 -15.93 5.45 16.12
C GLN A 117 -14.58 5.24 15.42
N GLY A 118 -14.62 4.52 14.29
CA GLY A 118 -13.46 4.33 13.42
C GLY A 118 -12.71 3.03 13.67
N LYS A 119 -11.94 2.65 12.64
CA LYS A 119 -11.22 1.36 12.58
C LYS A 119 -10.27 1.15 13.77
N LYS A 120 -9.63 2.20 14.28
CA LYS A 120 -8.64 2.10 15.37
C LYS A 120 -9.28 1.74 16.72
N ALA A 121 -10.42 2.37 17.06
CA ALA A 121 -11.20 2.02 18.24
C ALA A 121 -11.71 0.57 18.16
N ALA A 122 -12.16 0.15 16.97
CA ALA A 122 -12.55 -1.22 16.70
C ALA A 122 -11.38 -2.21 16.91
N LEU A 123 -10.18 -1.91 16.38
CA LEU A 123 -9.00 -2.76 16.54
C LEU A 123 -8.50 -2.84 18.00
N ARG A 124 -8.56 -1.75 18.76
CA ARG A 124 -8.22 -1.76 20.18
C ARG A 124 -9.18 -2.67 20.97
N GLN A 125 -10.48 -2.53 20.75
CA GLN A 125 -11.46 -3.42 21.38
C GLN A 125 -11.27 -4.88 20.97
N ALA A 126 -11.00 -5.14 19.69
CA ALA A 126 -10.72 -6.48 19.21
C ALA A 126 -9.54 -7.11 19.94
N HIS A 127 -8.45 -6.36 20.10
CA HIS A 127 -7.25 -6.84 20.81
C HIS A 127 -7.57 -7.31 22.23
N GLU A 128 -8.46 -6.65 22.98
CA GLU A 128 -8.89 -7.06 24.31
C GLU A 128 -9.67 -8.39 24.31
N LYS A 129 -10.28 -8.76 23.17
CA LYS A 129 -11.11 -9.96 23.02
C LYS A 129 -10.37 -11.14 22.40
N VAL A 130 -9.35 -10.91 21.60
CA VAL A 130 -8.55 -11.96 20.96
C VAL A 130 -7.83 -12.79 22.00
N ARG A 131 -7.92 -14.13 21.88
CA ARG A 131 -7.28 -15.09 22.79
C ARG A 131 -6.24 -15.95 22.07
N THR A 132 -6.25 -16.00 20.75
CA THR A 132 -5.26 -16.71 19.97
C THR A 132 -3.88 -16.02 20.04
N PRO A 133 -2.77 -16.75 19.83
CA PRO A 133 -1.43 -16.16 19.82
C PRO A 133 -1.22 -15.06 18.77
N TRP A 134 -2.04 -15.08 17.70
CA TRP A 134 -1.90 -14.18 16.57
C TRP A 134 -3.24 -13.52 16.23
N MET A 135 -3.19 -12.23 16.00
CA MET A 135 -4.30 -11.41 15.55
C MET A 135 -4.04 -10.96 14.12
N ALA A 136 -4.88 -11.38 13.18
CA ALA A 136 -4.84 -10.88 11.81
C ALA A 136 -5.79 -9.69 11.65
N THR A 137 -5.38 -8.68 10.90
CA THR A 137 -6.27 -7.61 10.45
C THR A 137 -6.56 -7.82 8.97
N LEU A 138 -7.85 -7.88 8.63
CA LEU A 138 -8.34 -7.98 7.27
C LEU A 138 -9.40 -6.91 7.03
N ASP A 139 -9.33 -6.22 5.88
CA ASP A 139 -10.43 -5.34 5.48
C ASP A 139 -11.58 -6.17 4.92
N ALA A 140 -12.82 -5.76 5.13
CA ALA A 140 -14.01 -6.53 4.77
C ALA A 140 -14.19 -6.72 3.24
N ASP A 141 -13.48 -5.94 2.43
CA ASP A 141 -13.53 -5.92 0.96
C ASP A 141 -12.41 -6.73 0.30
N VAL A 142 -11.66 -7.52 1.07
CA VAL A 142 -10.63 -8.40 0.51
C VAL A 142 -11.14 -9.82 0.29
N ARG A 143 -10.45 -10.55 -0.59
CA ARG A 143 -10.61 -11.99 -0.84
C ARG A 143 -9.30 -12.69 -0.55
N ILE A 144 -9.33 -13.84 0.06
CA ILE A 144 -8.15 -14.67 0.38
C ILE A 144 -8.34 -16.10 -0.14
N GLY A 145 -7.23 -16.78 -0.44
CA GLY A 145 -7.26 -18.20 -0.84
C GLY A 145 -7.43 -19.12 0.38
N ASP A 146 -7.79 -20.38 0.10
CA ASP A 146 -8.10 -21.37 1.14
C ASP A 146 -6.87 -21.72 2.02
N ASP A 147 -5.64 -21.51 1.54
CA ASP A 147 -4.38 -21.77 2.24
C ASP A 147 -3.74 -20.52 2.88
N TRP A 148 -4.48 -19.39 2.98
CA TRP A 148 -3.93 -18.14 3.52
C TRP A 148 -3.45 -18.30 4.96
N ALA A 149 -4.28 -18.87 5.82
CA ALA A 149 -3.94 -19.07 7.23
C ALA A 149 -2.75 -20.03 7.39
N GLN A 150 -2.72 -21.12 6.61
CA GLN A 150 -1.60 -22.06 6.59
C GLN A 150 -0.30 -21.37 6.19
N SER A 151 -0.34 -20.51 5.16
CA SER A 151 0.83 -19.74 4.72
C SER A 151 1.34 -18.79 5.81
N MET A 152 0.43 -18.11 6.52
CA MET A 152 0.82 -17.22 7.63
C MET A 152 1.44 -18.00 8.79
N ILE A 153 0.84 -19.12 9.20
CA ILE A 153 1.37 -19.98 10.27
C ILE A 153 2.76 -20.54 9.89
N ARG A 154 2.93 -20.96 8.64
CA ARG A 154 4.23 -21.42 8.13
C ARG A 154 5.29 -20.32 8.24
N CYS A 155 4.98 -19.12 7.82
CA CYS A 155 5.89 -17.98 7.93
C CYS A 155 6.28 -17.71 9.39
N ILE A 156 5.35 -17.85 10.35
CA ILE A 156 5.62 -17.75 11.79
C ILE A 156 6.64 -18.80 12.22
N GLN A 157 6.40 -20.07 11.86
CA GLN A 157 7.22 -21.19 12.29
C GLN A 157 8.64 -21.11 11.73
N GLU A 158 8.78 -20.82 10.43
CA GLU A 158 10.08 -20.67 9.78
C GLU A 158 10.95 -19.55 10.40
N ASN A 159 10.32 -18.48 10.85
CA ASN A 159 11.06 -17.40 11.54
C ASN A 159 11.41 -17.77 12.98
N LYS A 160 10.55 -18.49 13.69
CA LYS A 160 10.88 -19.02 15.03
C LYS A 160 12.05 -19.99 14.98
N GLU A 161 12.13 -20.87 14.00
CA GLU A 161 13.26 -21.78 13.79
C GLU A 161 14.59 -21.03 13.57
N ARG A 162 14.55 -19.80 13.05
CA ARG A 162 15.71 -18.91 12.89
C ARG A 162 16.01 -18.07 14.12
N ALA A 163 15.37 -18.35 15.26
CA ALA A 163 15.41 -17.58 16.49
C ALA A 163 14.98 -16.10 16.33
N GLU A 164 14.16 -15.82 15.30
CA GLU A 164 13.57 -14.51 15.05
C GLU A 164 12.04 -14.62 15.19
N THR A 165 11.52 -14.40 16.40
CA THR A 165 10.05 -14.37 16.59
C THR A 165 9.49 -13.08 16.00
N PRO A 166 8.71 -13.14 14.92
CA PRO A 166 8.13 -11.93 14.33
C PRO A 166 7.06 -11.34 15.26
N GLN A 167 6.96 -10.02 15.30
CA GLN A 167 5.87 -9.31 15.96
C GLN A 167 4.80 -8.88 14.96
N ALA A 168 5.18 -8.77 13.69
CA ALA A 168 4.24 -8.57 12.59
C ALA A 168 4.68 -9.34 11.36
N ILE A 169 3.70 -9.92 10.66
CA ILE A 169 3.86 -10.55 9.35
C ILE A 169 2.93 -9.84 8.38
N LEU A 170 3.50 -9.37 7.29
CA LEU A 170 2.78 -8.63 6.26
C LEU A 170 2.62 -9.50 5.03
N GLY A 171 1.41 -9.56 4.51
CA GLY A 171 1.10 -10.21 3.25
C GLY A 171 0.92 -9.21 2.11
N THR A 172 1.11 -9.68 0.89
CA THR A 172 0.83 -8.90 -0.32
C THR A 172 -0.66 -8.64 -0.45
N VAL A 173 -1.02 -7.43 -0.89
CA VAL A 173 -2.38 -7.12 -1.36
C VAL A 173 -2.30 -6.80 -2.85
N CYS A 174 -3.15 -7.43 -3.65
CA CYS A 174 -3.24 -7.22 -5.09
C CYS A 174 -4.65 -6.81 -5.50
N ILE A 175 -4.77 -6.08 -6.60
CA ILE A 175 -6.08 -5.86 -7.23
C ILE A 175 -6.45 -7.14 -8.01
N GLN A 176 -7.71 -7.56 -7.88
CA GLN A 176 -8.23 -8.81 -8.47
C GLN A 176 -7.84 -8.97 -9.95
N PRO A 177 -7.49 -10.20 -10.37
CA PRO A 177 -6.96 -10.45 -11.71
C PRO A 177 -7.99 -10.36 -12.86
N GLN A 178 -9.25 -10.03 -12.61
CA GLN A 178 -10.24 -9.74 -13.68
C GLN A 178 -9.93 -8.40 -14.35
N LEU A 179 -8.75 -8.32 -14.95
CA LEU A 179 -8.20 -7.09 -15.52
C LEU A 179 -8.69 -6.89 -16.97
N HIS A 180 -9.99 -6.67 -17.14
CA HIS A 180 -10.60 -6.55 -18.46
C HIS A 180 -10.28 -5.20 -19.13
N SER A 181 -10.25 -4.12 -18.35
CA SER A 181 -10.03 -2.76 -18.85
C SER A 181 -8.57 -2.30 -18.67
N ALA A 182 -8.15 -1.34 -19.48
CA ALA A 182 -6.86 -0.65 -19.30
C ALA A 182 -6.82 0.16 -17.99
N TRP A 183 -7.99 0.55 -17.47
CA TRP A 183 -8.15 1.23 -16.20
C TRP A 183 -7.81 0.33 -15.00
N GLU A 184 -8.34 -0.88 -14.97
CA GLU A 184 -8.05 -1.87 -13.93
C GLU A 184 -6.58 -2.30 -13.96
N ARG A 185 -6.04 -2.59 -15.17
CA ARG A 185 -4.62 -2.94 -15.30
C ARG A 185 -3.69 -1.84 -14.84
N PHE A 186 -4.01 -0.56 -15.12
CA PHE A 186 -3.23 0.56 -14.61
C PHE A 186 -3.17 0.56 -13.09
N GLN A 187 -4.31 0.41 -12.41
CA GLN A 187 -4.38 0.38 -10.95
C GLN A 187 -3.66 -0.83 -10.36
N ALA A 188 -3.83 -2.01 -10.98
CA ALA A 188 -3.14 -3.22 -10.52
C ALA A 188 -1.61 -3.09 -10.62
N LEU A 189 -1.10 -2.53 -11.71
CA LEU A 189 0.33 -2.31 -11.91
C LEU A 189 0.88 -1.22 -10.97
N GLU A 190 0.13 -0.14 -10.77
CA GLU A 190 0.49 0.93 -9.84
C GLU A 190 0.56 0.40 -8.41
N TYR A 191 -0.46 -0.36 -7.99
CA TYR A 191 -0.51 -0.94 -6.65
C TYR A 191 0.57 -2.01 -6.45
N ALA A 192 0.85 -2.80 -7.49
CA ALA A 192 1.96 -3.74 -7.47
C ALA A 192 3.32 -3.06 -7.29
N CYS A 193 3.54 -1.90 -7.90
CA CYS A 193 4.76 -1.11 -7.68
C CYS A 193 4.87 -0.63 -6.22
N LEU A 194 3.76 -0.21 -5.62
CA LEU A 194 3.71 0.16 -4.20
C LEU A 194 4.02 -1.04 -3.31
N MET A 195 3.38 -2.19 -3.54
CA MET A 195 3.63 -3.42 -2.77
C MET A 195 5.08 -3.91 -2.93
N ALA A 196 5.63 -3.85 -4.14
CA ALA A 196 7.02 -4.22 -4.39
C ALA A 196 8.03 -3.33 -3.63
N TRP A 197 7.75 -2.03 -3.55
CA TRP A 197 8.55 -1.12 -2.74
C TRP A 197 8.46 -1.47 -1.25
N ILE A 198 7.25 -1.70 -0.73
CA ILE A 198 7.03 -2.07 0.68
C ILE A 198 7.74 -3.40 0.99
N GLU A 199 7.54 -4.44 0.17
CA GLU A 199 8.19 -5.73 0.33
C GLU A 199 9.71 -5.59 0.41
N GLY A 200 10.34 -4.92 -0.58
CA GLY A 200 11.78 -4.70 -0.61
C GLY A 200 12.30 -3.92 0.61
N GLY A 201 11.53 -2.97 1.10
CA GLY A 201 11.83 -2.19 2.29
C GLY A 201 11.73 -2.99 3.58
N VAL A 202 10.69 -3.79 3.75
CA VAL A 202 10.50 -4.67 4.92
C VAL A 202 11.57 -5.77 4.93
N MET A 203 11.81 -6.44 3.81
CA MET A 203 12.86 -7.48 3.70
C MET A 203 14.26 -6.95 3.99
N SER A 204 14.54 -5.68 3.74
CA SER A 204 15.80 -5.03 4.08
C SER A 204 15.81 -4.38 5.48
N ARG A 205 14.72 -4.52 6.25
CA ARG A 205 14.52 -3.90 7.58
C ARG A 205 14.61 -2.37 7.56
N SER A 206 14.48 -1.75 6.40
CA SER A 206 14.54 -0.29 6.28
C SER A 206 13.18 0.38 6.45
N LEU A 207 12.09 -0.34 6.22
CA LEU A 207 10.73 0.17 6.17
C LEU A 207 9.83 -0.51 7.20
N ALA A 208 8.96 0.28 7.85
CA ALA A 208 7.87 -0.20 8.70
C ALA A 208 6.54 0.28 8.09
N MET A 209 6.14 -0.31 6.99
CA MET A 209 4.91 0.01 6.27
C MET A 209 4.28 -1.29 5.76
N GLY A 210 2.96 -1.34 5.74
CA GLY A 210 2.20 -2.49 5.28
C GLY A 210 0.80 -2.08 4.85
N SER A 211 -0.08 -3.06 4.75
CA SER A 211 -1.51 -2.84 4.51
C SER A 211 -2.32 -3.48 5.64
N GLY A 212 -3.14 -2.69 6.30
CA GLY A 212 -4.09 -3.19 7.30
C GLY A 212 -5.15 -4.15 6.74
N ALA A 213 -5.14 -4.36 5.43
CA ALA A 213 -5.98 -5.33 4.74
C ALA A 213 -5.39 -6.76 4.71
N ASN A 214 -4.11 -6.94 5.09
CA ASN A 214 -3.45 -8.24 5.12
C ASN A 214 -2.21 -8.24 6.02
N SER A 215 -2.44 -8.13 7.32
CA SER A 215 -1.37 -8.13 8.32
C SER A 215 -1.70 -9.07 9.48
N VAL A 216 -0.70 -9.78 10.00
CA VAL A 216 -0.82 -10.65 11.17
C VAL A 216 0.14 -10.18 12.24
N TYR A 217 -0.35 -9.96 13.44
CA TYR A 217 0.41 -9.44 14.58
C TYR A 217 0.46 -10.48 15.71
N GLN A 218 1.58 -10.56 16.40
CA GLN A 218 1.64 -11.30 17.65
C GLN A 218 0.75 -10.59 18.68
N THR A 219 -0.30 -11.26 19.15
CA THR A 219 -1.33 -10.66 20.01
C THR A 219 -0.75 -9.99 21.25
N SER A 220 0.18 -10.65 21.95
CA SER A 220 0.78 -10.13 23.19
C SER A 220 1.63 -8.86 23.02
N THR A 221 2.04 -8.53 21.78
CA THR A 221 2.92 -7.38 21.50
C THR A 221 2.26 -6.34 20.59
N TYR A 222 0.98 -6.54 20.24
CA TYR A 222 0.24 -5.60 19.40
C TYR A 222 0.10 -4.23 20.11
N PRO A 223 0.49 -3.12 19.46
CA PRO A 223 0.52 -1.81 20.10
C PRO A 223 -0.84 -1.11 20.06
N ALA A 224 -1.87 -1.73 20.64
CA ALA A 224 -3.26 -1.25 20.58
C ALA A 224 -3.45 0.20 21.06
N ASP A 225 -2.65 0.64 22.04
CA ASP A 225 -2.72 2.00 22.60
C ASP A 225 -1.94 3.04 21.80
N GLN A 226 -1.23 2.64 20.74
CA GLN A 226 -0.36 3.51 19.94
C GLN A 226 -0.88 3.75 18.52
N LEU A 227 -2.14 3.44 18.25
CA LEU A 227 -2.74 3.55 16.93
C LEU A 227 -3.07 4.99 16.52
N ASN A 228 -2.95 5.98 17.40
CA ASN A 228 -3.32 7.38 17.19
C ASN A 228 -4.79 7.55 16.76
N GLU A 229 -5.71 7.36 17.68
CA GLU A 229 -7.17 7.39 17.41
C GLU A 229 -7.69 8.75 16.94
N GLU A 230 -6.95 9.84 17.16
CA GLU A 230 -7.31 11.18 16.67
C GLU A 230 -7.30 11.26 15.13
N ARG A 231 -6.56 10.38 14.47
CA ARG A 231 -6.50 10.28 13.02
C ARG A 231 -7.40 9.14 12.52
N ALA A 232 -8.29 9.40 11.59
CA ALA A 232 -9.25 8.39 11.10
C ALA A 232 -8.63 7.23 10.29
N SER A 233 -7.36 7.32 9.86
CA SER A 233 -6.69 6.26 9.10
C SER A 233 -5.24 6.04 9.57
N GLY A 234 -4.58 4.96 9.08
CA GLY A 234 -3.18 4.68 9.38
C GLY A 234 -2.97 3.74 10.58
N ASP A 235 -3.96 2.97 10.96
CA ASP A 235 -3.85 1.91 11.96
C ASP A 235 -2.63 1.01 11.73
N ASP A 236 -2.44 0.56 10.50
CA ASP A 236 -1.29 -0.22 10.02
C ASP A 236 0.06 0.50 10.19
N ALA A 237 0.12 1.75 9.73
CA ALA A 237 1.34 2.54 9.76
C ALA A 237 1.79 2.82 11.20
N TYR A 238 0.88 3.24 12.07
CA TYR A 238 1.20 3.49 13.48
C TYR A 238 1.60 2.20 14.22
N ALA A 239 0.87 1.09 14.00
CA ALA A 239 1.22 -0.19 14.62
C ALA A 239 2.62 -0.67 14.21
N LEU A 240 2.95 -0.62 12.93
CA LEU A 240 4.25 -1.05 12.42
C LEU A 240 5.38 -0.11 12.85
N LEU A 241 5.12 1.19 12.90
CA LEU A 241 6.09 2.17 13.41
C LEU A 241 6.39 1.92 14.89
N ALA A 242 5.37 1.66 15.71
CA ALA A 242 5.54 1.34 17.12
C ALA A 242 6.33 0.05 17.33
N ILE A 243 6.09 -1.00 16.54
CA ILE A 243 6.87 -2.25 16.57
C ILE A 243 8.33 -1.96 16.20
N LYS A 244 8.59 -1.20 15.13
CA LYS A 244 9.96 -0.84 14.73
C LYS A 244 10.70 -0.03 15.78
N GLN A 245 10.04 0.93 16.43
CA GLN A 245 10.61 1.75 17.51
C GLN A 245 11.03 0.92 18.72
N ARG A 246 10.34 -0.18 18.97
CA ARG A 246 10.68 -1.15 20.03
C ARG A 246 11.68 -2.22 19.56
N HIS A 247 12.32 -2.02 18.39
CA HIS A 247 13.23 -2.99 17.76
C HIS A 247 12.58 -4.36 17.47
N GLY A 248 11.26 -4.38 17.30
CA GLY A 248 10.52 -5.59 16.97
C GLY A 248 10.73 -6.04 15.53
N THR A 249 10.58 -7.33 15.30
CA THR A 249 10.79 -7.94 13.98
C THR A 249 9.52 -7.88 13.15
N ILE A 250 9.60 -7.24 11.99
CA ILE A 250 8.55 -7.20 10.95
C ILE A 250 9.03 -8.05 9.77
N VAL A 251 8.20 -9.00 9.34
CA VAL A 251 8.51 -9.95 8.28
C VAL A 251 7.52 -9.82 7.14
N TRP A 252 7.99 -10.01 5.92
CA TRP A 252 7.14 -10.11 4.74
C TRP A 252 6.92 -11.57 4.37
N ASN A 253 5.66 -11.98 4.28
CA ASN A 253 5.30 -13.29 3.75
C ASN A 253 5.19 -13.21 2.22
N SER A 254 6.11 -13.85 1.54
CA SER A 254 6.22 -13.81 0.08
C SER A 254 5.53 -14.99 -0.61
N ASP A 255 4.86 -15.86 0.16
CA ASP A 255 4.09 -16.97 -0.39
C ASP A 255 2.90 -16.45 -1.19
N SER A 256 2.67 -17.01 -2.36
CA SER A 256 1.52 -16.68 -3.20
C SER A 256 0.17 -16.99 -2.53
N ASN A 257 0.13 -17.93 -1.60
CA ASN A 257 -1.05 -18.27 -0.82
C ASN A 257 -1.37 -17.21 0.25
N ALA A 258 -0.38 -16.39 0.66
CA ALA A 258 -0.57 -15.30 1.60
C ALA A 258 -1.16 -14.02 0.97
N VAL A 259 -1.49 -14.04 -0.31
CA VAL A 259 -1.98 -12.85 -1.04
C VAL A 259 -3.45 -12.61 -0.73
N ALA A 260 -3.77 -11.35 -0.36
CA ALA A 260 -5.15 -10.86 -0.33
C ALA A 260 -5.47 -10.07 -1.61
N MET A 261 -6.67 -10.26 -2.15
CA MET A 261 -7.13 -9.59 -3.35
C MET A 261 -8.17 -8.52 -2.97
N THR A 262 -8.05 -7.32 -3.54
CA THR A 262 -9.02 -6.23 -3.37
C THR A 262 -9.53 -5.73 -4.72
N HIS A 263 -10.47 -4.79 -4.70
CA HIS A 263 -11.07 -4.21 -5.90
C HIS A 263 -10.36 -2.94 -6.37
N SER A 264 -10.45 -2.66 -7.67
CA SER A 264 -10.04 -1.39 -8.25
C SER A 264 -11.08 -0.30 -7.95
N ALA A 265 -10.64 0.94 -7.83
CA ALA A 265 -11.54 2.09 -7.80
C ALA A 265 -12.27 2.22 -9.15
N SER A 266 -13.56 2.59 -9.09
CA SER A 266 -14.40 2.67 -10.28
C SER A 266 -14.14 3.94 -11.11
N THR A 267 -13.71 5.03 -10.45
CA THR A 267 -13.54 6.35 -11.05
C THR A 267 -12.23 7.01 -10.64
N TRP A 268 -11.78 8.02 -11.41
CA TRP A 268 -10.63 8.85 -11.05
C TRP A 268 -10.80 9.57 -9.70
N PRO A 269 -11.92 10.24 -9.39
CA PRO A 269 -12.11 10.89 -8.10
C PRO A 269 -11.99 9.92 -6.92
N GLU A 270 -12.54 8.73 -7.03
CA GLU A 270 -12.42 7.68 -6.01
C GLU A 270 -10.96 7.26 -5.82
N LEU A 271 -10.22 7.03 -6.91
CA LEU A 271 -8.82 6.67 -6.85
C LEU A 271 -7.96 7.79 -6.28
N TRP A 272 -8.19 9.05 -6.67
CA TRP A 272 -7.48 10.21 -6.10
C TRP A 272 -7.74 10.35 -4.61
N HIS A 273 -8.99 10.21 -4.18
CA HIS A 273 -9.35 10.25 -2.77
C HIS A 273 -8.66 9.13 -1.97
N GLN A 274 -8.63 7.91 -2.51
CA GLN A 274 -7.95 6.77 -1.88
C GLN A 274 -6.44 7.03 -1.74
N ARG A 275 -5.77 7.52 -2.80
CA ARG A 275 -4.32 7.81 -2.78
C ARG A 275 -3.98 9.04 -1.95
N ALA A 276 -4.84 10.06 -1.92
CA ALA A 276 -4.70 11.21 -1.03
C ALA A 276 -4.73 10.77 0.44
N ARG A 277 -5.67 9.88 0.80
CA ARG A 277 -5.77 9.29 2.15
C ARG A 277 -4.52 8.49 2.53
N TRP A 278 -3.90 7.78 1.57
CA TRP A 278 -2.65 7.07 1.85
C TRP A 278 -1.47 8.02 1.96
N ALA A 279 -1.39 9.03 1.10
CA ALA A 279 -0.33 10.02 1.12
C ALA A 279 -0.35 10.88 2.41
N SER A 280 -1.51 11.15 2.99
CA SER A 280 -1.62 11.90 4.25
C SER A 280 -0.90 11.23 5.43
N LYS A 281 -0.64 9.92 5.35
CA LYS A 281 0.08 9.16 6.38
C LYS A 281 1.60 9.32 6.31
N THR A 282 2.14 9.86 5.20
CA THR A 282 3.59 9.91 4.99
C THR A 282 4.31 10.97 5.82
N THR A 283 3.59 11.88 6.46
CA THR A 283 4.16 12.92 7.32
C THR A 283 4.29 12.50 8.77
N ASP A 284 3.20 12.05 9.41
CA ASP A 284 3.14 11.87 10.87
C ASP A 284 3.17 10.41 11.32
N GLY A 285 2.76 9.47 10.47
CA GLY A 285 2.59 8.05 10.81
C GLY A 285 3.61 7.12 10.14
N SER A 286 4.72 7.66 9.63
CA SER A 286 5.67 6.86 8.86
C SER A 286 7.12 7.05 9.30
N ASP A 287 7.93 6.05 9.00
CA ASP A 287 9.38 6.12 9.22
C ASP A 287 10.09 7.03 8.19
N GLY A 288 11.35 7.39 8.48
CA GLY A 288 12.13 8.31 7.66
C GLY A 288 12.38 7.82 6.23
N GLU A 289 12.35 6.50 5.97
CA GLU A 289 12.50 5.96 4.62
C GLU A 289 11.22 6.17 3.81
N THR A 290 10.06 5.97 4.41
CA THR A 290 8.75 6.27 3.80
C THR A 290 8.63 7.75 3.46
N GLN A 291 9.05 8.63 4.38
CA GLN A 291 9.05 10.07 4.15
C GLN A 291 9.94 10.48 2.98
N LYS A 292 11.17 9.94 2.91
CA LYS A 292 12.10 10.19 1.79
C LYS A 292 11.48 9.83 0.45
N VAL A 293 10.82 8.68 0.37
CA VAL A 293 10.18 8.24 -0.88
C VAL A 293 9.02 9.16 -1.23
N GLY A 294 8.16 9.49 -0.26
CA GLY A 294 7.06 10.42 -0.46
C GLY A 294 7.54 11.79 -0.98
N TRP A 295 8.57 12.37 -0.37
CA TRP A 295 9.16 13.63 -0.82
C TRP A 295 9.82 13.54 -2.19
N THR A 296 10.47 12.41 -2.52
CA THR A 296 11.05 12.22 -3.86
C THR A 296 9.98 12.16 -4.94
N VAL A 297 8.91 11.38 -4.70
CA VAL A 297 7.77 11.30 -5.63
C VAL A 297 7.13 12.69 -5.79
N ALA A 298 6.94 13.42 -4.69
CA ALA A 298 6.40 14.77 -4.71
C ALA A 298 7.28 15.72 -5.53
N ALA A 299 8.59 15.76 -5.27
CA ALA A 299 9.53 16.63 -5.97
C ALA A 299 9.59 16.34 -7.47
N VAL A 300 9.67 15.08 -7.86
CA VAL A 300 9.67 14.66 -9.30
C VAL A 300 8.42 15.14 -10.01
N HIS A 301 7.23 14.93 -9.43
CA HIS A 301 5.98 15.30 -10.09
C HIS A 301 5.75 16.81 -10.09
N LEU A 302 6.17 17.52 -9.03
CA LEU A 302 6.15 18.97 -9.00
C LEU A 302 7.05 19.56 -10.10
N MET A 303 8.28 19.07 -10.20
CA MET A 303 9.22 19.54 -11.20
C MET A 303 8.74 19.25 -12.63
N LEU A 304 8.16 18.07 -12.88
CA LEU A 304 7.56 17.75 -14.18
C LEU A 304 6.38 18.68 -14.51
N LEU A 305 5.54 19.00 -13.53
CA LEU A 305 4.43 19.94 -13.71
C LEU A 305 4.95 21.35 -14.08
N VAL A 306 5.98 21.83 -13.38
CA VAL A 306 6.63 23.12 -13.68
C VAL A 306 7.16 23.13 -15.10
N VAL A 307 7.86 22.07 -15.55
CA VAL A 307 8.38 21.98 -16.93
C VAL A 307 7.24 21.96 -17.94
N ILE A 308 6.14 21.25 -17.70
CA ILE A 308 4.98 21.25 -18.60
C ILE A 308 4.41 22.64 -18.76
N ILE A 309 4.18 23.36 -17.64
CA ILE A 309 3.60 24.70 -17.66
C ILE A 309 4.52 25.69 -18.36
N THR A 310 5.82 25.64 -18.09
CA THR A 310 6.80 26.60 -18.62
C THR A 310 7.27 26.29 -20.03
N SER A 311 7.13 25.05 -20.50
CA SER A 311 7.64 24.59 -21.82
C SER A 311 7.12 25.42 -22.99
N ALA A 312 5.88 25.89 -22.92
CA ALA A 312 5.27 26.73 -23.97
C ALA A 312 6.04 28.05 -24.17
N GLY A 313 6.58 28.65 -23.10
CA GLY A 313 7.35 29.90 -23.16
C GLY A 313 8.73 29.75 -23.84
N PHE A 314 9.23 28.51 -23.95
CA PHE A 314 10.53 28.22 -24.57
C PHE A 314 10.41 27.58 -25.97
N GLY A 315 9.21 27.53 -26.56
CA GLY A 315 8.95 27.05 -27.89
C GLY A 315 9.49 25.62 -28.15
N LYS A 316 10.21 25.41 -29.25
CA LYS A 316 10.77 24.09 -29.62
C LYS A 316 11.73 23.54 -28.54
N LEU A 317 12.54 24.40 -27.94
CA LEU A 317 13.49 23.99 -26.89
C LEU A 317 12.76 23.47 -25.65
N GLY A 318 11.69 24.16 -25.22
CA GLY A 318 10.86 23.72 -24.10
C GLY A 318 10.19 22.37 -24.36
N LEU A 319 9.59 22.22 -25.55
CA LEU A 319 8.95 20.96 -25.95
C LEU A 319 9.95 19.79 -25.98
N THR A 320 11.15 20.00 -26.55
CA THR A 320 12.18 18.96 -26.63
C THR A 320 12.65 18.57 -25.21
N GLY A 321 12.89 19.54 -24.35
CA GLY A 321 13.28 19.30 -22.95
C GLY A 321 12.23 18.54 -22.16
N MET A 322 10.95 18.93 -22.31
CA MET A 322 9.82 18.23 -21.67
C MET A 322 9.74 16.77 -22.13
N LEU A 323 9.82 16.52 -23.45
CA LEU A 323 9.77 15.17 -24.01
C LEU A 323 10.96 14.32 -23.52
N ALA A 324 12.16 14.88 -23.43
CA ALA A 324 13.34 14.19 -22.93
C ALA A 324 13.18 13.77 -21.46
N LEU A 325 12.70 14.67 -20.58
CA LEU A 325 12.50 14.37 -19.16
C LEU A 325 11.39 13.33 -18.96
N TYR A 326 10.27 13.46 -19.69
CA TYR A 326 9.19 12.47 -19.65
C TYR A 326 9.64 11.11 -20.19
N GLY A 327 10.41 11.08 -21.27
CA GLY A 327 11.02 9.86 -21.82
C GLY A 327 11.94 9.19 -20.81
N PHE A 328 12.79 9.96 -20.13
CA PHE A 328 13.68 9.42 -19.09
C PHE A 328 12.88 8.85 -17.90
N LYS A 329 11.89 9.59 -17.40
CA LYS A 329 11.00 9.06 -16.35
C LYS A 329 10.29 7.78 -16.80
N THR A 330 9.79 7.75 -18.03
CA THR A 330 9.11 6.56 -18.59
C THR A 330 10.02 5.33 -18.58
N ILE A 331 11.30 5.47 -18.90
CA ILE A 331 12.26 4.36 -18.84
C ILE A 331 12.43 3.84 -17.41
N ILE A 332 12.51 4.74 -16.43
CA ILE A 332 12.62 4.37 -15.01
C ILE A 332 11.35 3.63 -14.56
N ASP A 333 10.18 4.21 -14.82
CA ASP A 333 8.89 3.63 -14.44
C ASP A 333 8.68 2.24 -15.06
N GLN A 334 9.01 2.07 -16.35
CA GLN A 334 8.89 0.79 -17.04
C GLN A 334 9.74 -0.32 -16.42
N ARG A 335 10.93 0.00 -15.89
CA ARG A 335 11.76 -0.98 -15.18
C ARG A 335 11.08 -1.44 -13.90
N LEU A 336 10.54 -0.50 -13.11
CA LEU A 336 9.83 -0.80 -11.88
C LEU A 336 8.58 -1.64 -12.16
N ILE A 337 7.74 -1.21 -13.12
CA ILE A 337 6.49 -1.89 -13.46
C ILE A 337 6.74 -3.33 -13.92
N ARG A 338 7.71 -3.55 -14.82
CA ARG A 338 8.04 -4.91 -15.28
C ARG A 338 8.52 -5.79 -14.14
N THR A 339 9.29 -5.24 -13.21
CA THR A 339 9.76 -5.98 -12.03
C THR A 339 8.61 -6.34 -11.11
N ALA A 340 7.72 -5.39 -10.79
CA ALA A 340 6.56 -5.61 -9.96
C ALA A 340 5.56 -6.58 -10.61
N ALA A 341 5.27 -6.41 -11.91
CA ALA A 341 4.38 -7.29 -12.66
C ALA A 341 4.90 -8.74 -12.67
N LYS A 342 6.20 -8.93 -12.90
CA LYS A 342 6.83 -10.26 -12.81
C LYS A 342 6.76 -10.83 -11.39
N ARG A 343 6.98 -10.00 -10.37
CA ARG A 343 6.97 -10.42 -8.96
C ARG A 343 5.63 -10.98 -8.52
N TYR A 344 4.53 -10.35 -8.97
CA TYR A 344 3.17 -10.70 -8.57
C TYR A 344 2.37 -11.39 -9.69
N ALA A 345 3.06 -11.91 -10.71
CA ALA A 345 2.45 -12.61 -11.85
C ALA A 345 1.29 -11.84 -12.54
N LEU A 346 1.39 -10.51 -12.59
CA LEU A 346 0.37 -9.66 -13.21
C LEU A 346 0.58 -9.54 -14.72
N PRO A 347 -0.49 -9.50 -15.52
CA PRO A 347 -0.40 -9.22 -16.93
C PRO A 347 0.10 -7.78 -17.16
N CYS A 348 1.14 -7.64 -17.98
CA CYS A 348 1.75 -6.34 -18.32
C CYS A 348 1.97 -6.28 -19.82
N ARG A 349 1.08 -5.60 -20.53
CA ARG A 349 1.14 -5.42 -21.98
C ARG A 349 2.03 -4.23 -22.35
N ARG A 350 2.59 -4.21 -23.56
CA ARG A 350 3.38 -3.05 -24.03
C ARG A 350 2.58 -1.74 -23.99
N ALA A 351 1.29 -1.79 -24.34
CA ALA A 351 0.40 -0.65 -24.28
C ALA A 351 0.20 -0.10 -22.84
N ASP A 352 0.18 -0.96 -21.84
CA ASP A 352 0.05 -0.54 -20.44
C ASP A 352 1.29 0.27 -20.00
N LEU A 353 2.48 -0.12 -20.44
CA LEU A 353 3.74 0.57 -20.14
C LEU A 353 3.79 1.97 -20.77
N PHE A 354 3.26 2.13 -21.99
CA PHE A 354 3.35 3.39 -22.73
C PHE A 354 2.56 4.52 -22.09
N GLY A 355 1.36 4.23 -21.57
CA GLY A 355 0.48 5.24 -20.95
C GLY A 355 0.65 5.39 -19.43
N PHE A 356 1.50 4.55 -18.81
CA PHE A 356 1.56 4.47 -17.34
C PHE A 356 2.07 5.76 -16.71
N THR A 357 3.22 6.27 -17.14
CA THR A 357 3.87 7.46 -16.55
C THR A 357 2.94 8.66 -16.55
N TRP A 358 2.19 8.87 -17.63
CA TRP A 358 1.22 9.95 -17.73
C TRP A 358 0.05 9.76 -16.74
N ARG A 359 -0.56 8.57 -16.72
CA ARG A 359 -1.65 8.26 -15.78
C ARG A 359 -1.18 8.36 -14.33
N TYR A 360 0.03 7.92 -14.04
CA TYR A 360 0.60 8.04 -12.70
C TYR A 360 0.85 9.48 -12.30
N SER A 361 1.30 10.34 -13.21
CA SER A 361 1.41 11.78 -12.95
C SER A 361 0.04 12.42 -12.67
N LEU A 362 -0.99 12.07 -13.45
CA LEU A 362 -2.37 12.51 -13.17
C LEU A 362 -2.88 12.00 -11.81
N LEU A 363 -2.52 10.78 -11.43
CA LEU A 363 -2.87 10.22 -10.13
C LEU A 363 -2.25 11.04 -8.99
N VAL A 364 -0.96 11.36 -9.07
CA VAL A 364 -0.26 12.13 -8.05
C VAL A 364 -0.82 13.55 -7.96
N TRP A 365 -0.99 14.26 -9.08
CA TRP A 365 -1.51 15.64 -9.08
C TRP A 365 -2.95 15.72 -8.59
N GLY A 366 -3.81 14.80 -9.01
CA GLY A 366 -5.20 14.72 -8.53
C GLY A 366 -5.27 14.42 -7.03
N SER A 367 -4.40 13.55 -6.53
CA SER A 367 -4.31 13.26 -5.10
C SER A 367 -3.87 14.49 -4.29
N TRP A 368 -2.91 15.28 -4.79
CA TRP A 368 -2.52 16.54 -4.16
C TRP A 368 -3.66 17.55 -4.14
N PHE A 369 -4.41 17.65 -5.24
CA PHE A 369 -5.56 18.55 -5.29
C PHE A 369 -6.59 18.20 -4.19
N HIS A 370 -6.88 16.92 -3.99
CA HIS A 370 -7.76 16.47 -2.91
C HIS A 370 -7.19 16.76 -1.51
N LEU A 371 -5.89 16.60 -1.32
CA LEU A 371 -5.23 16.95 -0.05
C LEU A 371 -5.32 18.45 0.24
N LEU A 372 -5.01 19.30 -0.74
CA LEU A 372 -5.03 20.76 -0.59
C LEU A 372 -6.44 21.30 -0.34
N LEU A 373 -7.47 20.71 -0.90
CA LEU A 373 -8.86 21.09 -0.67
C LEU A 373 -9.43 20.59 0.68
N GLY A 374 -8.67 19.82 1.46
CA GLY A 374 -9.13 19.26 2.72
C GLY A 374 -10.32 18.29 2.56
N GLN A 375 -10.53 17.72 1.38
CA GLN A 375 -11.69 16.86 1.05
C GLN A 375 -11.47 15.38 1.39
N VAL A 376 -10.38 15.06 2.10
CA VAL A 376 -10.05 13.66 2.38
C VAL A 376 -10.89 13.16 3.55
N LYS A 377 -11.76 12.20 3.29
CA LYS A 377 -12.66 11.57 4.27
C LYS A 377 -12.50 10.06 4.22
N TRP A 378 -12.81 9.40 5.32
CA TRP A 378 -12.96 7.95 5.36
C TRP A 378 -14.40 7.60 5.76
N LYS A 379 -15.17 6.95 4.84
CA LYS A 379 -16.58 6.59 5.05
C LYS A 379 -17.37 7.74 5.65
N GLU A 380 -17.31 8.91 5.00
CA GLU A 380 -17.98 10.17 5.36
C GLU A 380 -17.40 10.91 6.58
N ARG A 381 -16.39 10.38 7.26
CA ARG A 381 -15.70 11.03 8.38
C ARG A 381 -14.46 11.78 7.90
N PRO A 382 -14.18 13.03 8.32
CA PRO A 382 -12.94 13.74 8.00
C PRO A 382 -11.73 12.99 8.59
N LEU A 383 -10.58 13.11 7.91
CA LEU A 383 -9.31 12.55 8.38
C LEU A 383 -8.68 13.44 9.43
#